data_1450dbfa04b3c70007b18675109d06be
#
_entry.id   1450dbfa04b3c70007b18675109d06be
#
_cell.length_a   1.000
_cell.length_b   1.000
_cell.length_c   1.000
_cell.angle_alpha   90.00
_cell.angle_beta   90.00
_cell.angle_gamma   90.00
#
_symmetry.space_group_name_H-M   'P 1'
#
loop_
_entity.id
_entity.type
_entity.pdbx_description
1 polymer ?
#
loop_
_entity_poly.entity_id
_entity_poly.type
_entity_poly.pdbx_seq_one_letter_code
_entity_poly.pdbx_strand_id
1 'polypeptide(L)'
;MKYVLLAVALLAAFPTNISAQEAKRARLVVQQNGQTLVTELRAVTLPKGEGSVLLPGLPNTIDAQTLQVRSKTAPRDLVIRDLTLDDDLLTPANLLRKYLGREVTLVMPDGKTRDGRVQKQATILSTDEAPVFLIDGAVYAGPFEAILYPELPKGLSPRPRLTMNVHNSGPARQDIELSYIARELSWRMDYVLAMDKASMDKASTSGRLTGWVTLQNRSGADFTEAKVELLAGEPQSVQQFAPRAMFAAKAMAVPEAMDSANAPPEELFEYHLYPLKRPVTLANQQSRQVQLFESGHLSVSRKLLGRANALPSGREADPIKERLDAMISFRNAEAGGLGLPLPKGTLRAFQDEAGNRHFLGEAMLERTPVGGNVELRL
;
A
#
# COMPACT_ATOMS: atom_id res chain seq x y z
N MET A 1 -74.55 1.94 23.90
CA MET A 1 -73.19 2.06 24.45
C MET A 1 -72.22 1.56 23.36
N LYS A 2 -71.49 2.47 22.66
CA LYS A 2 -70.56 2.20 21.60
C LYS A 2 -69.13 2.28 22.17
N TYR A 3 -68.44 1.20 22.24
CA TYR A 3 -67.01 1.18 22.63
C TYR A 3 -66.12 1.54 21.39
N VAL A 4 -65.40 2.66 21.49
CA VAL A 4 -64.37 3.04 20.52
C VAL A 4 -63.05 2.46 21.03
N LEU A 5 -62.51 1.48 20.33
CA LEU A 5 -61.16 0.96 20.54
C LEU A 5 -60.14 1.90 19.87
N LEU A 6 -59.34 2.56 20.68
CA LEU A 6 -58.21 3.38 20.25
C LEU A 6 -56.99 2.47 20.05
N ALA A 7 -56.66 2.15 18.80
CA ALA A 7 -55.40 1.43 18.47
C ALA A 7 -54.24 2.42 18.48
N VAL A 8 -53.38 2.34 19.49
CA VAL A 8 -52.08 3.05 19.52
C VAL A 8 -51.10 2.29 18.67
N ALA A 9 -50.79 2.80 17.47
CA ALA A 9 -49.73 2.29 16.64
C ALA A 9 -48.38 2.74 17.21
N LEU A 10 -47.64 1.81 17.81
CA LEU A 10 -46.24 2.00 18.19
C LEU A 10 -45.39 1.99 16.90
N LEU A 11 -44.98 3.16 16.41
CA LEU A 11 -43.98 3.29 15.38
C LEU A 11 -42.63 2.86 15.97
N ALA A 12 -42.20 1.63 15.73
CA ALA A 12 -40.81 1.20 15.94
C ALA A 12 -39.95 1.92 14.93
N ALA A 13 -39.17 2.91 15.38
CA ALA A 13 -38.16 3.55 14.58
C ALA A 13 -37.03 2.55 14.35
N PHE A 14 -37.02 1.93 13.18
CA PHE A 14 -35.87 1.14 12.73
C PHE A 14 -34.69 2.11 12.52
N PRO A 15 -33.48 1.82 13.05
CA PRO A 15 -32.31 2.61 12.77
C PRO A 15 -32.03 2.54 11.26
N THR A 16 -32.18 3.67 10.57
CA THR A 16 -31.80 3.80 9.17
C THR A 16 -30.27 3.80 9.12
N ASN A 17 -29.68 2.69 8.71
CA ASN A 17 -28.26 2.64 8.39
C ASN A 17 -28.00 3.53 7.16
N ILE A 18 -27.46 4.72 7.38
CA ILE A 18 -27.06 5.63 6.32
C ILE A 18 -25.70 5.18 5.83
N SER A 19 -25.63 4.70 4.59
CA SER A 19 -24.37 4.34 3.94
C SER A 19 -23.64 5.61 3.50
N ALA A 20 -22.40 5.75 3.89
CA ALA A 20 -21.54 6.83 3.42
C ALA A 20 -21.06 6.58 1.99
N GLN A 21 -20.99 7.65 1.22
CA GLN A 21 -20.48 7.64 -0.14
C GLN A 21 -18.95 7.34 -0.16
N GLU A 22 -18.44 6.81 -1.26
CA GLU A 22 -17.02 6.54 -1.47
C GLU A 22 -16.12 7.74 -1.14
N ALA A 23 -14.86 7.47 -0.80
CA ALA A 23 -13.88 8.50 -0.46
C ALA A 23 -13.75 9.54 -1.57
N LYS A 24 -14.02 10.78 -1.26
CA LYS A 24 -14.02 11.89 -2.23
C LYS A 24 -12.61 12.28 -2.67
N ARG A 25 -11.62 12.14 -1.78
CA ARG A 25 -10.20 12.42 -2.02
C ARG A 25 -9.36 11.63 -1.03
N ALA A 26 -8.28 11.03 -1.51
CA ALA A 26 -7.30 10.37 -0.67
C ALA A 26 -5.92 11.04 -0.80
N ARG A 27 -5.20 11.16 0.32
CA ARG A 27 -3.78 11.49 0.39
C ARG A 27 -3.06 10.28 0.96
N LEU A 28 -1.99 9.87 0.30
CA LEU A 28 -1.18 8.71 0.67
C LEU A 28 0.25 9.17 0.94
N VAL A 29 0.76 8.93 2.14
CA VAL A 29 2.19 9.03 2.43
C VAL A 29 2.74 7.62 2.45
N VAL A 30 3.35 7.21 1.33
CA VAL A 30 3.76 5.83 1.09
C VAL A 30 5.22 5.64 1.52
N GLN A 31 5.51 4.63 2.33
CA GLN A 31 6.85 4.25 2.77
C GLN A 31 7.37 3.06 1.94
N GLN A 32 8.71 2.90 1.88
CA GLN A 32 9.33 1.77 1.19
C GLN A 32 9.07 0.42 1.86
N ASN A 33 8.90 0.42 3.19
CA ASN A 33 8.66 -0.78 4.02
C ASN A 33 7.23 -1.34 3.95
N GLY A 34 6.38 -0.77 3.10
CA GLY A 34 5.00 -1.23 2.91
C GLY A 34 3.98 -0.63 3.87
N GLN A 35 4.36 0.33 4.70
CA GLN A 35 3.42 1.10 5.52
C GLN A 35 3.03 2.39 4.78
N THR A 36 1.76 2.77 4.89
CA THR A 36 1.24 3.99 4.27
C THR A 36 0.29 4.69 5.21
N LEU A 37 0.54 5.96 5.47
CA LEU A 37 -0.46 6.82 6.09
C LEU A 37 -1.47 7.22 5.03
N VAL A 38 -2.71 6.81 5.24
CA VAL A 38 -3.86 7.16 4.40
C VAL A 38 -4.67 8.23 5.11
N THR A 39 -4.99 9.30 4.41
CA THR A 39 -5.94 10.32 4.87
C THR A 39 -7.03 10.44 3.82
N GLU A 40 -8.26 10.12 4.19
CA GLU A 40 -9.42 10.17 3.30
C GLU A 40 -10.42 11.22 3.77
N LEU A 41 -11.00 11.94 2.82
CA LEU A 41 -12.11 12.85 3.08
C LEU A 41 -13.39 12.26 2.46
N ARG A 42 -14.38 11.98 3.28
CA ARG A 42 -15.67 11.41 2.88
C ARG A 42 -16.81 12.34 3.23
N ALA A 43 -17.70 12.60 2.27
CA ALA A 43 -18.96 13.31 2.53
C ALA A 43 -19.96 12.32 3.14
N VAL A 44 -20.40 12.59 4.36
CA VAL A 44 -21.24 11.69 5.15
C VAL A 44 -22.50 12.43 5.59
N THR A 45 -23.65 11.75 5.54
CA THR A 45 -24.87 12.25 6.15
C THR A 45 -25.00 11.64 7.55
N LEU A 46 -25.00 12.48 8.56
CA LEU A 46 -25.05 12.11 9.98
C LEU A 46 -26.47 12.27 10.51
N PRO A 47 -26.92 11.39 11.41
CA PRO A 47 -28.14 11.62 12.15
C PRO A 47 -28.02 12.85 13.06
N LYS A 48 -29.11 13.48 13.41
CA LYS A 48 -29.15 14.52 14.45
C LYS A 48 -29.26 13.85 15.81
N GLY A 49 -28.46 14.28 16.77
CA GLY A 49 -28.38 13.66 18.10
C GLY A 49 -27.53 12.36 18.03
N GLU A 50 -27.91 11.36 18.83
CA GLU A 50 -27.25 10.07 18.86
C GLU A 50 -27.61 9.23 17.63
N GLY A 51 -26.60 8.51 17.07
CA GLY A 51 -26.84 7.60 15.97
C GLY A 51 -25.59 6.89 15.51
N SER A 52 -25.78 5.98 14.55
CA SER A 52 -24.73 5.13 14.01
C SER A 52 -24.59 5.34 12.51
N VAL A 53 -23.34 5.38 12.03
CA VAL A 53 -23.02 5.56 10.62
C VAL A 53 -22.04 4.49 10.17
N LEU A 54 -22.33 3.87 9.02
CA LEU A 54 -21.48 2.86 8.41
C LEU A 54 -20.62 3.49 7.32
N LEU A 55 -19.30 3.29 7.41
CA LEU A 55 -18.27 3.70 6.44
C LEU A 55 -17.66 2.46 5.79
N PRO A 56 -18.10 2.07 4.59
CA PRO A 56 -17.58 0.89 3.89
C PRO A 56 -16.28 1.18 3.14
N GLY A 57 -15.63 0.11 2.64
CA GLY A 57 -14.58 0.20 1.63
C GLY A 57 -13.21 0.59 2.17
N LEU A 58 -12.91 0.26 3.42
CA LEU A 58 -11.57 0.40 3.99
C LEU A 58 -10.62 -0.68 3.46
N PRO A 59 -9.29 -0.43 3.48
CA PRO A 59 -8.30 -1.45 3.13
C PRO A 59 -8.38 -2.67 4.06
N ASN A 60 -8.15 -3.87 3.51
CA ASN A 60 -8.09 -5.10 4.30
C ASN A 60 -6.90 -5.11 5.27
N THR A 61 -5.88 -4.32 4.97
CA THR A 61 -4.62 -4.21 5.72
C THR A 61 -4.57 -3.02 6.66
N ILE A 62 -5.74 -2.43 6.98
CA ILE A 62 -5.83 -1.30 7.91
C ILE A 62 -5.36 -1.71 9.31
N ASP A 63 -4.56 -0.86 9.93
CA ASP A 63 -4.22 -0.98 11.34
C ASP A 63 -5.25 -0.21 12.18
N ALA A 64 -6.19 -0.96 12.78
CA ALA A 64 -7.33 -0.42 13.53
C ALA A 64 -6.89 0.51 14.68
N GLN A 65 -5.72 0.26 15.28
CA GLN A 65 -5.23 1.06 16.42
C GLN A 65 -4.78 2.47 16.01
N THR A 66 -4.52 2.68 14.71
CA THR A 66 -4.09 3.96 14.16
C THR A 66 -5.22 4.82 13.63
N LEU A 67 -6.45 4.26 13.63
CA LEU A 67 -7.62 4.91 13.05
C LEU A 67 -8.01 6.15 13.86
N GLN A 68 -8.07 7.27 13.17
CA GLN A 68 -8.55 8.55 13.69
C GLN A 68 -9.66 9.07 12.78
N VAL A 69 -10.69 9.63 13.38
CA VAL A 69 -11.83 10.18 12.66
C VAL A 69 -12.15 11.56 13.22
N ARG A 70 -12.36 12.53 12.34
CA ARG A 70 -12.78 13.87 12.73
C ARG A 70 -13.66 14.53 11.68
N SER A 71 -14.57 15.39 12.10
CA SER A 71 -15.29 16.28 11.19
C SER A 71 -14.41 17.45 10.77
N LYS A 72 -14.39 17.73 9.47
CA LYS A 72 -13.79 18.97 8.92
C LYS A 72 -14.80 20.09 8.86
N THR A 73 -16.07 19.76 8.72
CA THR A 73 -17.17 20.73 8.61
C THR A 73 -17.56 21.34 9.96
N ALA A 74 -17.72 20.48 10.97
CA ALA A 74 -18.22 20.91 12.29
C ALA A 74 -17.47 20.14 13.41
N PRO A 75 -16.18 20.44 13.64
CA PRO A 75 -15.33 19.64 14.53
C PRO A 75 -15.72 19.72 16.01
N ARG A 76 -16.49 20.76 16.41
CA ARG A 76 -16.96 20.93 17.79
C ARG A 76 -18.33 20.32 18.04
N ASP A 77 -19.11 20.07 16.98
CA ASP A 77 -20.50 19.63 17.06
C ASP A 77 -20.66 18.12 16.80
N LEU A 78 -19.56 17.44 16.46
CA LEU A 78 -19.51 15.99 16.28
C LEU A 78 -18.67 15.35 17.39
N VAL A 79 -19.33 14.58 18.23
CA VAL A 79 -18.68 13.76 19.25
C VAL A 79 -18.72 12.30 18.81
N ILE A 80 -17.57 11.69 18.64
CA ILE A 80 -17.44 10.26 18.34
C ILE A 80 -17.43 9.52 19.66
N ARG A 81 -18.40 8.62 19.87
CA ARG A 81 -18.55 7.81 21.08
C ARG A 81 -17.65 6.59 21.04
N ASP A 82 -17.75 5.86 19.95
CA ASP A 82 -16.91 4.69 19.67
C ASP A 82 -16.79 4.45 18.17
N LEU A 83 -15.79 3.64 17.83
CA LEU A 83 -15.46 3.18 16.48
C LEU A 83 -15.36 1.67 16.52
N THR A 84 -16.19 0.97 15.75
CA THR A 84 -16.12 -0.47 15.59
C THR A 84 -15.67 -0.80 14.17
N LEU A 85 -14.48 -1.38 14.03
CA LEU A 85 -14.00 -1.93 12.76
C LEU A 85 -14.46 -3.38 12.66
N ASP A 86 -15.38 -3.65 11.74
CA ASP A 86 -15.85 -4.99 11.42
C ASP A 86 -14.99 -5.53 10.27
N ASP A 87 -14.10 -6.47 10.59
CA ASP A 87 -13.19 -7.17 9.68
C ASP A 87 -13.65 -8.60 9.37
N ASP A 88 -14.92 -8.91 9.62
CA ASP A 88 -15.52 -10.21 9.32
C ASP A 88 -15.64 -10.40 7.80
N LEU A 89 -14.48 -10.67 7.19
CA LEU A 89 -14.33 -10.73 5.74
C LEU A 89 -14.93 -12.01 5.16
N LEU A 90 -15.45 -11.91 3.96
CA LEU A 90 -15.91 -13.06 3.18
C LEU A 90 -14.71 -13.91 2.72
N THR A 91 -14.25 -14.78 3.59
CA THR A 91 -13.18 -15.75 3.35
C THR A 91 -13.69 -17.16 3.59
N PRO A 92 -13.07 -18.21 2.99
CA PRO A 92 -13.45 -19.60 3.27
C PRO A 92 -13.40 -19.94 4.77
N ALA A 93 -12.40 -19.43 5.50
CA ALA A 93 -12.27 -19.66 6.93
C ALA A 93 -13.39 -19.01 7.75
N ASN A 94 -13.79 -17.79 7.39
CA ASN A 94 -14.89 -17.11 8.06
C ASN A 94 -16.25 -17.74 7.73
N LEU A 95 -16.44 -18.16 6.47
CA LEU A 95 -17.62 -18.93 6.10
C LEU A 95 -17.72 -20.20 6.94
N LEU A 96 -16.65 -20.98 7.00
CA LEU A 96 -16.58 -22.21 7.81
C LEU A 96 -16.95 -21.92 9.28
N ARG A 97 -16.38 -20.90 9.87
CA ARG A 97 -16.62 -20.49 11.26
C ARG A 97 -18.06 -20.07 11.51
N LYS A 98 -18.68 -19.32 10.57
CA LYS A 98 -20.10 -18.89 10.67
C LYS A 98 -21.09 -20.06 10.53
N TYR A 99 -20.63 -21.17 9.95
CA TYR A 99 -21.43 -22.40 9.81
C TYR A 99 -21.14 -23.45 10.87
N LEU A 100 -20.33 -23.13 11.90
CA LEU A 100 -20.13 -24.04 13.03
C LEU A 100 -21.49 -24.44 13.64
N GLY A 101 -21.74 -25.76 13.79
CA GLY A 101 -22.99 -26.33 14.28
C GLY A 101 -24.15 -26.29 13.28
N ARG A 102 -23.93 -25.85 12.03
CA ARG A 102 -24.96 -25.78 10.98
C ARG A 102 -24.72 -26.83 9.88
N GLU A 103 -25.74 -27.11 9.11
CA GLU A 103 -25.70 -28.03 7.97
C GLU A 103 -25.08 -27.36 6.75
N VAL A 104 -24.26 -28.15 6.05
CA VAL A 104 -23.63 -27.84 4.77
C VAL A 104 -23.66 -29.08 3.88
N THR A 105 -23.39 -28.91 2.60
CA THR A 105 -23.21 -30.06 1.71
C THR A 105 -21.72 -30.24 1.40
N LEU A 106 -21.19 -31.42 1.73
CA LEU A 106 -19.83 -31.81 1.37
C LEU A 106 -19.78 -32.49 0.02
N VAL A 107 -18.82 -32.09 -0.80
CA VAL A 107 -18.45 -32.80 -2.03
C VAL A 107 -17.24 -33.67 -1.71
N MET A 108 -17.36 -34.97 -1.84
CA MET A 108 -16.35 -35.95 -1.46
C MET A 108 -16.08 -36.93 -2.60
N PRO A 109 -14.87 -37.51 -2.68
CA PRO A 109 -14.65 -38.65 -3.59
C PRO A 109 -15.59 -39.80 -3.25
N ASP A 110 -16.17 -40.44 -4.27
CA ASP A 110 -17.11 -41.59 -4.05
C ASP A 110 -16.37 -42.90 -3.70
N GLY A 111 -15.05 -42.94 -3.86
CA GLY A 111 -14.20 -44.10 -3.61
C GLY A 111 -14.43 -45.29 -4.58
N LYS A 112 -15.38 -45.18 -5.50
CA LYS A 112 -15.72 -46.26 -6.44
C LYS A 112 -15.14 -46.04 -7.83
N THR A 113 -15.04 -44.79 -8.26
CA THR A 113 -14.48 -44.40 -9.54
C THR A 113 -13.38 -43.36 -9.35
N ARG A 114 -12.45 -43.27 -10.31
CA ARG A 114 -11.30 -42.34 -10.20
C ARG A 114 -11.72 -40.87 -10.14
N ASP A 115 -12.86 -40.53 -10.78
CA ASP A 115 -13.36 -39.15 -10.89
C ASP A 115 -14.77 -39.01 -10.28
N GLY A 116 -15.26 -40.04 -9.57
CA GLY A 116 -16.59 -40.05 -8.96
C GLY A 116 -16.68 -39.16 -7.74
N ARG A 117 -17.75 -38.38 -7.66
CA ARG A 117 -18.05 -37.48 -6.56
C ARG A 117 -19.39 -37.78 -5.95
N VAL A 118 -19.48 -37.71 -4.65
CA VAL A 118 -20.73 -37.83 -3.90
C VAL A 118 -20.97 -36.58 -3.08
N GLN A 119 -22.20 -36.15 -3.01
CA GLN A 119 -22.62 -35.06 -2.13
C GLN A 119 -23.26 -35.62 -0.87
N LYS A 120 -22.85 -35.17 0.31
CA LYS A 120 -23.38 -35.58 1.60
C LYS A 120 -23.77 -34.35 2.44
N GLN A 121 -24.93 -34.43 3.08
CA GLN A 121 -25.32 -33.50 4.10
C GLN A 121 -24.43 -33.72 5.33
N ALA A 122 -23.89 -32.68 5.88
CA ALA A 122 -22.98 -32.73 7.01
C ALA A 122 -23.18 -31.54 7.94
N THR A 123 -23.02 -31.76 9.23
CA THR A 123 -22.97 -30.67 10.23
C THR A 123 -21.52 -30.40 10.59
N ILE A 124 -21.09 -29.14 10.59
CA ILE A 124 -19.73 -28.75 11.00
C ILE A 124 -19.61 -28.83 12.52
N LEU A 125 -18.74 -29.70 13.05
CA LEU A 125 -18.52 -29.89 14.48
C LEU A 125 -17.35 -29.04 15.01
N SER A 126 -16.29 -28.85 14.20
CA SER A 126 -15.12 -28.06 14.56
C SER A 126 -14.54 -27.39 13.32
N THR A 127 -13.88 -26.24 13.54
CA THR A 127 -13.23 -25.43 12.49
C THR A 127 -11.75 -25.18 12.77
N ASP A 128 -11.22 -25.77 13.86
CA ASP A 128 -9.83 -25.61 14.25
C ASP A 128 -8.93 -26.53 13.40
N GLU A 129 -7.79 -25.98 12.94
CA GLU A 129 -6.80 -26.64 12.07
C GLU A 129 -7.41 -27.32 10.83
N ALA A 130 -8.13 -28.40 11.01
CA ALA A 130 -8.89 -29.09 9.97
C ALA A 130 -10.36 -29.22 10.40
N PRO A 131 -11.33 -28.98 9.51
CA PRO A 131 -12.73 -29.07 9.88
C PRO A 131 -13.16 -30.52 10.13
N VAL A 132 -14.00 -30.70 11.17
CA VAL A 132 -14.60 -31.98 11.53
C VAL A 132 -16.10 -31.90 11.30
N PHE A 133 -16.66 -32.96 10.74
CA PHE A 133 -18.06 -33.02 10.34
C PHE A 133 -18.81 -34.18 10.99
N LEU A 134 -20.10 -34.05 11.12
CA LEU A 134 -21.03 -35.13 11.41
C LEU A 134 -21.77 -35.51 10.11
N ILE A 135 -21.62 -36.73 9.62
CA ILE A 135 -22.23 -37.26 8.41
C ILE A 135 -22.97 -38.56 8.75
N ASP A 136 -24.26 -38.64 8.48
CA ASP A 136 -25.08 -39.83 8.72
C ASP A 136 -24.92 -40.39 10.15
N GLY A 137 -24.71 -39.49 11.16
CA GLY A 137 -24.51 -39.86 12.58
C GLY A 137 -23.08 -40.27 12.94
N ALA A 138 -22.14 -40.28 11.99
CA ALA A 138 -20.71 -40.57 12.25
C ALA A 138 -19.87 -39.32 12.18
N VAL A 139 -18.84 -39.24 13.07
CA VAL A 139 -17.84 -38.16 13.03
C VAL A 139 -16.85 -38.41 11.90
N TYR A 140 -16.68 -37.43 11.04
CA TYR A 140 -15.81 -37.49 9.88
C TYR A 140 -14.74 -36.38 9.92
N ALA A 141 -13.48 -36.77 9.86
CA ALA A 141 -12.31 -35.89 9.81
C ALA A 141 -11.40 -36.22 8.60
N GLY A 142 -11.97 -36.76 7.54
CA GLY A 142 -11.26 -37.17 6.32
C GLY A 142 -11.26 -36.11 5.24
N PRO A 143 -10.69 -36.43 4.06
CA PRO A 143 -10.56 -35.49 2.94
C PRO A 143 -11.92 -35.18 2.30
N PHE A 144 -12.09 -33.96 1.86
CA PHE A 144 -13.21 -33.47 1.04
C PHE A 144 -12.69 -32.57 -0.08
N GLU A 145 -13.46 -32.42 -1.16
CA GLU A 145 -13.10 -31.57 -2.29
C GLU A 145 -13.65 -30.14 -2.13
N ALA A 146 -14.89 -30.02 -1.66
CA ALA A 146 -15.55 -28.72 -1.49
C ALA A 146 -16.62 -28.75 -0.39
N ILE A 147 -16.91 -27.58 0.16
CA ILE A 147 -18.07 -27.32 1.02
C ILE A 147 -19.00 -26.38 0.27
N LEU A 148 -20.26 -26.77 0.10
CA LEU A 148 -21.31 -25.95 -0.46
C LEU A 148 -22.16 -25.42 0.69
N TYR A 149 -22.22 -24.11 0.79
CA TYR A 149 -22.99 -23.40 1.81
C TYR A 149 -24.37 -23.04 1.26
N PRO A 150 -25.47 -23.28 1.97
CA PRO A 150 -26.83 -23.04 1.45
C PRO A 150 -27.13 -21.55 1.23
N GLU A 151 -26.54 -20.68 2.03
CA GLU A 151 -26.73 -19.22 1.91
C GLU A 151 -25.47 -18.45 2.35
N LEU A 152 -25.39 -17.16 2.00
CA LEU A 152 -24.35 -16.28 2.52
C LEU A 152 -24.75 -15.79 3.91
N PRO A 153 -23.97 -16.07 4.98
CA PRO A 153 -24.29 -15.60 6.32
C PRO A 153 -24.29 -14.07 6.38
N LYS A 154 -25.23 -13.52 7.15
CA LYS A 154 -25.28 -12.09 7.42
C LYS A 154 -24.00 -11.67 8.15
N GLY A 155 -23.51 -10.46 7.85
CA GLY A 155 -22.35 -9.87 8.50
C GLY A 155 -21.05 -10.03 7.71
N LEU A 156 -20.86 -11.04 6.88
CA LEU A 156 -19.69 -11.17 6.04
C LEU A 156 -19.65 -10.08 4.96
N SER A 157 -18.49 -9.46 4.80
CA SER A 157 -18.26 -8.38 3.86
C SER A 157 -17.01 -8.64 3.02
N PRO A 158 -16.98 -8.25 1.72
CA PRO A 158 -15.76 -8.36 0.93
C PRO A 158 -14.62 -7.43 1.39
N ARG A 159 -14.96 -6.38 2.15
CA ARG A 159 -13.98 -5.39 2.69
C ARG A 159 -14.38 -5.00 4.11
N PRO A 160 -13.42 -4.56 4.95
CA PRO A 160 -13.71 -4.05 6.29
C PRO A 160 -14.69 -2.88 6.25
N ARG A 161 -15.50 -2.78 7.29
CA ARG A 161 -16.49 -1.73 7.48
C ARG A 161 -16.25 -1.06 8.82
N LEU A 162 -16.27 0.25 8.83
CA LEU A 162 -16.20 1.03 10.05
C LEU A 162 -17.61 1.48 10.45
N THR A 163 -18.05 1.07 11.61
CA THR A 163 -19.24 1.63 12.26
C THR A 163 -18.81 2.70 13.24
N MET A 164 -19.39 3.87 13.10
CA MET A 164 -19.09 5.03 13.91
C MET A 164 -20.36 5.44 14.69
N ASN A 165 -20.34 5.30 16.00
CA ASN A 165 -21.40 5.78 16.89
C ASN A 165 -21.09 7.21 17.30
N VAL A 166 -22.02 8.12 17.03
CA VAL A 166 -21.80 9.56 17.16
C VAL A 166 -22.96 10.27 17.87
N HIS A 167 -22.61 11.41 18.46
CA HIS A 167 -23.56 12.44 18.81
C HIS A 167 -23.31 13.67 17.94
N ASN A 168 -24.30 14.06 17.14
CA ASN A 168 -24.20 15.19 16.20
C ASN A 168 -25.17 16.31 16.59
N SER A 169 -24.62 17.45 17.02
CA SER A 169 -25.38 18.68 17.24
C SER A 169 -25.31 19.66 16.06
N GLY A 170 -24.42 19.39 15.10
CA GLY A 170 -24.18 20.20 13.93
C GLY A 170 -25.03 19.82 12.71
N PRO A 171 -24.62 20.25 11.50
CA PRO A 171 -25.33 19.94 10.26
C PRO A 171 -25.33 18.44 9.97
N ALA A 172 -26.37 17.98 9.26
CA ALA A 172 -26.50 16.57 8.91
C ALA A 172 -25.42 16.15 7.90
N ARG A 173 -25.11 16.97 6.89
CA ARG A 173 -24.08 16.66 5.91
C ARG A 173 -22.75 17.23 6.34
N GLN A 174 -21.76 16.36 6.53
CA GLN A 174 -20.42 16.75 6.96
C GLN A 174 -19.35 16.04 6.14
N ASP A 175 -18.21 16.70 5.97
CA ASP A 175 -16.99 16.10 5.46
C ASP A 175 -16.22 15.49 6.63
N ILE A 176 -16.13 14.17 6.65
CA ILE A 176 -15.44 13.39 7.67
C ILE A 176 -14.07 12.98 7.13
N GLU A 177 -13.04 13.34 7.88
CA GLU A 177 -11.66 12.91 7.60
C GLU A 177 -11.36 11.66 8.42
N LEU A 178 -10.91 10.61 7.72
CA LEU A 178 -10.36 9.40 8.30
C LEU A 178 -8.85 9.41 8.07
N SER A 179 -8.07 9.12 9.10
CA SER A 179 -6.62 8.97 9.01
C SER A 179 -6.22 7.67 9.68
N TYR A 180 -5.45 6.83 8.97
CA TYR A 180 -5.04 5.52 9.45
C TYR A 180 -3.79 5.02 8.71
N ILE A 181 -3.11 4.03 9.30
CA ILE A 181 -2.04 3.30 8.63
C ILE A 181 -2.65 2.07 7.95
N ALA A 182 -2.33 1.91 6.66
CA ALA A 182 -2.56 0.69 5.91
C ALA A 182 -1.22 0.04 5.56
N ARG A 183 -1.20 -1.29 5.46
CA ARG A 183 -0.02 -2.05 5.04
C ARG A 183 -0.17 -2.49 3.59
N GLU A 184 0.91 -3.05 3.03
CA GLU A 184 0.97 -3.57 1.66
C GLU A 184 0.71 -2.52 0.56
N LEU A 185 0.95 -1.24 0.88
CA LEU A 185 1.22 -0.19 -0.08
C LEU A 185 2.69 0.18 0.06
N SER A 186 3.46 0.04 -1.01
CA SER A 186 4.90 0.30 -1.01
C SER A 186 5.34 0.99 -2.28
N TRP A 187 6.54 1.55 -2.24
CA TRP A 187 7.19 2.08 -3.41
C TRP A 187 8.66 1.68 -3.46
N ARG A 188 9.21 1.66 -4.66
CA ARG A 188 10.64 1.49 -4.89
C ARG A 188 11.10 2.43 -5.99
N MET A 189 12.39 2.76 -5.93
CA MET A 189 13.04 3.59 -6.93
C MET A 189 13.80 2.74 -7.92
N ASP A 190 13.59 3.00 -9.20
CA ASP A 190 14.31 2.42 -10.31
C ASP A 190 14.94 3.55 -11.14
N TYR A 191 16.23 3.45 -11.46
CA TYR A 191 16.96 4.43 -12.23
C TYR A 191 17.37 3.84 -13.57
N VAL A 192 17.25 4.64 -14.60
CA VAL A 192 17.74 4.32 -15.94
C VAL A 192 18.80 5.34 -16.31
N LEU A 193 20.06 4.92 -16.41
CA LEU A 193 21.16 5.73 -16.90
C LEU A 193 21.43 5.37 -18.37
N ALA A 194 21.09 6.27 -19.28
CA ALA A 194 21.42 6.15 -20.72
C ALA A 194 22.65 6.98 -21.04
N MET A 195 23.68 6.36 -21.58
CA MET A 195 24.97 7.00 -21.92
C MET A 195 25.21 6.94 -23.44
N ASP A 196 25.77 8.02 -23.99
CA ASP A 196 26.08 8.13 -25.43
C ASP A 196 27.36 7.38 -25.78
N LYS A 197 27.38 6.59 -26.88
CA LYS A 197 28.56 5.86 -27.33
C LYS A 197 29.70 6.79 -27.75
N ALA A 198 29.41 7.88 -28.42
CA ALA A 198 30.42 8.78 -28.97
C ALA A 198 31.42 9.31 -27.94
N SER A 199 31.08 9.19 -26.67
CA SER A 199 31.91 9.62 -25.55
C SER A 199 32.64 8.51 -24.81
N MET A 200 32.48 7.24 -25.20
CA MET A 200 33.09 6.09 -24.50
C MET A 200 34.62 6.01 -24.60
N ASP A 201 35.20 6.64 -25.62
CA ASP A 201 36.65 6.75 -25.76
C ASP A 201 37.28 7.81 -24.85
N LYS A 202 36.47 8.61 -24.19
CA LYS A 202 36.91 9.63 -23.25
C LYS A 202 36.71 9.17 -21.80
N ALA A 203 37.48 9.73 -20.91
CA ALA A 203 37.36 9.47 -19.46
C ALA A 203 35.99 9.88 -18.86
N SER A 204 35.26 10.74 -19.57
CA SER A 204 33.88 11.14 -19.21
C SER A 204 33.00 11.16 -20.46
N THR A 205 31.75 10.79 -20.27
CA THR A 205 30.71 10.71 -21.28
C THR A 205 29.46 11.50 -20.84
N SER A 206 28.66 11.93 -21.81
CA SER A 206 27.34 12.47 -21.54
C SER A 206 26.35 11.34 -21.27
N GLY A 207 25.49 11.54 -20.29
CA GLY A 207 24.42 10.59 -19.97
C GLY A 207 23.15 11.31 -19.55
N ARG A 208 22.06 10.57 -19.48
CA ARG A 208 20.76 11.00 -18.96
C ARG A 208 20.30 10.01 -17.91
N LEU A 209 19.99 10.50 -16.73
CA LEU A 209 19.44 9.71 -15.62
C LEU A 209 17.95 9.97 -15.49
N THR A 210 17.14 8.94 -15.65
CA THR A 210 15.70 9.00 -15.42
C THR A 210 15.37 8.20 -14.17
N GLY A 211 14.63 8.83 -13.26
CA GLY A 211 14.13 8.20 -12.04
C GLY A 211 12.68 7.78 -12.17
N TRP A 212 12.39 6.51 -11.97
CA TRP A 212 11.07 5.90 -11.99
C TRP A 212 10.69 5.38 -10.62
N VAL A 213 9.49 5.71 -10.18
CA VAL A 213 8.90 5.15 -8.98
C VAL A 213 7.93 4.06 -9.36
N THR A 214 8.12 2.87 -8.83
CA THR A 214 7.15 1.78 -8.92
C THR A 214 6.34 1.76 -7.62
N LEU A 215 5.06 2.12 -7.71
CA LEU A 215 4.09 1.99 -6.63
C LEU A 215 3.40 0.63 -6.72
N GLN A 216 3.24 -0.05 -5.60
CA GLN A 216 2.53 -1.32 -5.51
C GLN A 216 1.41 -1.19 -4.48
N ASN A 217 0.18 -1.55 -4.88
CA ASN A 217 -0.98 -1.58 -4.00
C ASN A 217 -1.52 -3.01 -3.89
N ARG A 218 -1.42 -3.59 -2.69
CA ARG A 218 -2.03 -4.87 -2.31
C ARG A 218 -2.90 -4.75 -1.05
N SER A 219 -3.29 -3.53 -0.72
CA SER A 219 -3.99 -3.23 0.54
C SER A 219 -5.43 -3.76 0.63
N GLY A 220 -6.00 -4.21 -0.49
CA GLY A 220 -7.41 -4.62 -0.56
C GLY A 220 -8.36 -3.48 -0.91
N ALA A 221 -7.88 -2.23 -1.10
CA ALA A 221 -8.70 -1.10 -1.51
C ALA A 221 -8.14 -0.39 -2.74
N ASP A 222 -9.02 0.29 -3.48
CA ASP A 222 -8.65 1.14 -4.61
C ASP A 222 -8.52 2.59 -4.14
N PHE A 223 -7.53 3.31 -4.65
CA PHE A 223 -7.33 4.74 -4.41
C PHE A 223 -7.43 5.48 -5.74
N THR A 224 -8.53 6.16 -5.95
CA THR A 224 -8.78 6.92 -7.20
C THR A 224 -8.30 8.36 -7.02
N GLU A 225 -7.51 8.85 -8.01
CA GLU A 225 -7.02 10.23 -8.04
C GLU A 225 -6.40 10.68 -6.70
N ALA A 226 -5.63 9.78 -6.07
CA ALA A 226 -5.00 10.05 -4.79
C ALA A 226 -3.80 10.98 -4.94
N LYS A 227 -3.64 11.93 -4.02
CA LYS A 227 -2.40 12.68 -3.85
C LYS A 227 -1.38 11.77 -3.16
N VAL A 228 -0.26 11.50 -3.82
CA VAL A 228 0.76 10.58 -3.31
C VAL A 228 2.04 11.34 -2.98
N GLU A 229 2.54 11.11 -1.79
CA GLU A 229 3.84 11.53 -1.32
C GLU A 229 4.65 10.29 -0.94
N LEU A 230 5.89 10.23 -1.37
CA LEU A 230 6.78 9.10 -1.14
C LEU A 230 7.72 9.47 0.01
N LEU A 231 7.70 8.68 1.06
CA LEU A 231 8.61 8.86 2.19
C LEU A 231 9.83 7.96 2.00
N ALA A 232 10.99 8.58 1.80
CA ALA A 232 12.28 7.89 1.76
C ALA A 232 12.98 7.97 3.10
N GLY A 233 13.45 6.84 3.59
CA GLY A 233 14.00 6.62 4.91
C GLY A 233 13.24 5.52 5.63
N GLU A 234 13.80 5.03 6.72
CA GLU A 234 13.15 4.00 7.55
C GLU A 234 12.72 4.64 8.88
N PRO A 235 11.46 5.09 9.00
CA PRO A 235 10.95 5.49 10.30
C PRO A 235 11.03 4.30 11.25
N GLN A 236 11.67 4.48 12.40
CA GLN A 236 11.69 3.45 13.42
C GLN A 236 10.26 3.26 13.93
N SER A 237 9.61 2.19 13.51
CA SER A 237 8.38 1.74 14.12
C SER A 237 8.73 0.89 15.32
N VAL A 238 8.52 1.41 16.52
CA VAL A 238 8.51 0.58 17.72
C VAL A 238 7.25 -0.28 17.63
N GLN A 239 7.41 -1.57 17.56
CA GLN A 239 6.29 -2.53 17.46
C GLN A 239 5.26 -2.45 18.60
N GLN A 240 5.42 -1.55 19.56
CA GLN A 240 4.54 -1.40 20.74
C GLN A 240 4.25 0.04 21.20
N PHE A 241 4.72 1.09 20.54
CA PHE A 241 4.39 2.46 20.95
C PHE A 241 3.77 3.25 19.81
N ALA A 242 2.61 3.84 20.11
CA ALA A 242 1.76 4.54 19.17
C ALA A 242 2.47 5.65 18.38
N PRO A 243 2.25 5.75 17.07
CA PRO A 243 2.79 6.82 16.23
C PRO A 243 2.12 8.20 16.48
N ARG A 244 1.53 8.40 17.66
CA ARG A 244 0.75 9.60 17.98
C ARG A 244 1.49 10.91 17.88
N ALA A 245 2.80 10.92 18.16
CA ALA A 245 3.55 12.16 18.25
C ALA A 245 4.16 12.66 16.92
N MET A 246 4.52 11.76 16.01
CA MET A 246 5.23 12.14 14.78
C MET A 246 4.32 12.72 13.68
N PHE A 247 3.09 12.23 13.58
CA PHE A 247 2.18 12.68 12.52
C PHE A 247 1.24 13.82 12.97
N ALA A 248 0.97 13.95 14.27
CA ALA A 248 0.09 14.98 14.79
C ALA A 248 0.69 16.39 14.70
N ALA A 249 2.01 16.53 14.78
CA ALA A 249 2.66 17.85 14.78
C ALA A 249 2.55 18.61 13.45
N LYS A 250 2.41 17.90 12.30
CA LYS A 250 2.31 18.56 10.98
C LYS A 250 0.90 18.59 10.39
N ALA A 251 -0.05 17.82 10.92
CA ALA A 251 -1.46 17.92 10.51
C ALA A 251 -2.10 19.25 10.91
N MET A 252 -1.48 20.02 11.82
CA MET A 252 -2.00 21.31 12.28
C MET A 252 -1.47 22.54 11.52
N ALA A 253 -0.52 22.37 10.59
CA ALA A 253 0.08 23.48 9.84
C ALA A 253 0.17 23.16 8.34
N VAL A 254 -0.98 23.10 7.66
CA VAL A 254 -1.01 23.16 6.19
C VAL A 254 -1.70 24.45 5.80
N PRO A 255 -0.96 25.45 5.30
CA PRO A 255 -1.56 26.51 4.47
C PRO A 255 -2.13 25.85 3.21
N GLU A 256 -3.28 26.31 2.76
CA GLU A 256 -3.86 25.94 1.47
C GLU A 256 -2.84 26.13 0.35
N ALA A 257 -2.74 25.11 -0.47
CA ALA A 257 -1.73 24.92 -1.48
C ALA A 257 -1.56 26.09 -2.44
N MET A 258 -0.39 26.64 -2.47
CA MET A 258 0.15 27.23 -3.69
C MET A 258 0.69 26.10 -4.59
N ASP A 259 0.38 26.25 -5.86
CA ASP A 259 0.76 25.43 -7.01
C ASP A 259 2.30 25.24 -7.05
N SER A 260 2.79 24.11 -6.55
CA SER A 260 4.23 23.83 -6.51
C SER A 260 4.59 22.62 -7.35
N ALA A 261 4.51 22.79 -8.68
CA ALA A 261 4.96 21.79 -9.64
C ALA A 261 6.48 21.52 -9.62
N ASN A 262 7.28 22.26 -8.82
CA ASN A 262 8.74 22.17 -8.75
C ASN A 262 9.29 22.35 -7.31
N ALA A 263 8.49 22.05 -6.27
CA ALA A 263 9.01 22.14 -4.91
C ALA A 263 10.11 21.08 -4.65
N PRO A 264 11.26 21.49 -4.04
CA PRO A 264 12.25 20.53 -3.58
C PRO A 264 11.62 19.58 -2.53
N PRO A 265 12.21 18.39 -2.31
CA PRO A 265 11.73 17.47 -1.29
C PRO A 265 11.69 18.16 0.08
N GLU A 266 10.56 18.08 0.75
CA GLU A 266 10.46 18.61 2.12
C GLU A 266 11.21 17.67 3.08
N GLU A 267 12.05 18.27 3.94
CA GLU A 267 12.65 17.53 5.05
C GLU A 267 11.62 17.39 6.19
N LEU A 268 11.32 16.15 6.54
CA LEU A 268 10.54 15.81 7.72
C LEU A 268 11.45 15.07 8.69
N PHE A 269 12.06 15.76 9.66
CA PHE A 269 13.16 15.26 10.48
C PHE A 269 14.34 14.81 9.59
N GLU A 270 14.71 13.53 9.62
CA GLU A 270 15.77 12.92 8.77
C GLU A 270 15.19 12.27 7.49
N TYR A 271 13.90 12.47 7.20
CA TYR A 271 13.21 11.86 6.07
C TYR A 271 13.01 12.86 4.94
N HIS A 272 12.97 12.33 3.71
CA HIS A 272 12.65 13.15 2.54
C HIS A 272 11.28 12.72 1.98
N LEU A 273 10.41 13.71 1.79
CA LEU A 273 9.11 13.54 1.14
C LEU A 273 9.22 13.97 -0.31
N TYR A 274 8.83 13.08 -1.23
CA TYR A 274 8.78 13.35 -2.67
C TYR A 274 7.33 13.37 -3.12
N PRO A 275 6.71 14.55 -3.28
CA PRO A 275 5.36 14.65 -3.80
C PRO A 275 5.32 14.27 -5.27
N LEU A 276 4.35 13.42 -5.67
CA LEU A 276 4.10 13.17 -7.07
C LEU A 276 3.35 14.37 -7.68
N LYS A 277 3.80 14.82 -8.85
CA LYS A 277 3.28 16.04 -9.53
C LYS A 277 1.80 15.95 -9.90
N ARG A 278 1.24 14.76 -10.05
CA ARG A 278 -0.13 14.53 -10.46
C ARG A 278 -0.80 13.50 -9.56
N PRO A 279 -2.10 13.61 -9.31
CA PRO A 279 -2.84 12.55 -8.65
C PRO A 279 -2.69 11.22 -9.38
N VAL A 280 -2.70 10.14 -8.62
CA VAL A 280 -2.47 8.78 -9.13
C VAL A 280 -3.64 7.89 -8.74
N THR A 281 -4.19 7.16 -9.70
CA THR A 281 -5.13 6.08 -9.43
C THR A 281 -4.35 4.78 -9.25
N LEU A 282 -4.51 4.15 -8.07
CA LEU A 282 -3.89 2.89 -7.69
C LEU A 282 -4.98 1.87 -7.38
N ALA A 283 -5.30 1.02 -8.36
CA ALA A 283 -6.23 -0.08 -8.11
C ALA A 283 -5.58 -1.15 -7.20
N ASN A 284 -6.41 -1.88 -6.47
CA ASN A 284 -5.94 -3.03 -5.71
C ASN A 284 -5.27 -4.07 -6.62
N GLN A 285 -4.22 -4.73 -6.14
CA GLN A 285 -3.39 -5.69 -6.88
C GLN A 285 -2.67 -5.09 -8.11
N GLN A 286 -2.49 -3.76 -8.15
CA GLN A 286 -1.82 -3.06 -9.23
C GLN A 286 -0.41 -2.62 -8.85
N SER A 287 0.52 -2.75 -9.82
CA SER A 287 1.81 -2.05 -9.82
C SER A 287 1.77 -0.95 -10.88
N ARG A 288 2.18 0.26 -10.50
CA ARG A 288 2.19 1.43 -11.39
C ARG A 288 3.53 2.14 -11.35
N GLN A 289 4.11 2.39 -12.53
CA GLN A 289 5.32 3.19 -12.66
C GLN A 289 4.97 4.64 -12.98
N VAL A 290 5.63 5.56 -12.26
CA VAL A 290 5.50 7.00 -12.43
C VAL A 290 6.89 7.60 -12.53
N GLN A 291 7.14 8.44 -13.52
CA GLN A 291 8.39 9.18 -13.63
C GLN A 291 8.46 10.24 -12.53
N LEU A 292 9.50 10.18 -11.69
CA LEU A 292 9.74 11.15 -10.65
C LEU A 292 10.51 12.35 -11.18
N PHE A 293 11.60 12.07 -11.93
CA PHE A 293 12.44 13.09 -12.56
C PHE A 293 13.14 12.55 -13.79
N GLU A 294 13.68 13.47 -14.60
CA GLU A 294 14.62 13.20 -15.67
C GLU A 294 15.70 14.29 -15.62
N SER A 295 16.97 13.87 -15.57
CA SER A 295 18.10 14.81 -15.60
C SER A 295 18.28 15.38 -17.01
N GLY A 296 18.93 16.53 -17.08
CA GLY A 296 19.52 17.03 -18.32
C GLY A 296 20.76 16.24 -18.74
N HIS A 297 21.79 16.95 -19.19
CA HIS A 297 23.08 16.32 -19.51
C HIS A 297 23.89 16.07 -18.23
N LEU A 298 24.10 14.79 -17.92
CA LEU A 298 24.89 14.34 -16.78
C LEU A 298 26.27 13.93 -17.26
N SER A 299 27.34 14.49 -16.64
CA SER A 299 28.69 14.01 -16.89
C SER A 299 28.94 12.73 -16.11
N VAL A 300 29.17 11.64 -16.82
CA VAL A 300 29.42 10.30 -16.27
C VAL A 300 30.86 9.92 -16.53
N SER A 301 31.62 9.65 -15.49
CA SER A 301 33.01 9.14 -15.61
C SER A 301 33.01 7.62 -15.58
N ARG A 302 33.91 7.00 -16.38
CA ARG A 302 34.12 5.57 -16.42
C ARG A 302 35.55 5.26 -16.02
N LYS A 303 35.72 4.28 -15.14
CA LYS A 303 37.02 3.72 -14.76
C LYS A 303 36.98 2.20 -14.83
N LEU A 304 38.06 1.59 -15.26
CA LEU A 304 38.26 0.15 -15.19
C LEU A 304 39.18 -0.14 -14.00
N LEU A 305 38.72 -0.93 -13.05
CA LEU A 305 39.47 -1.33 -11.86
C LEU A 305 39.88 -2.81 -12.00
N GLY A 306 41.17 -3.07 -12.01
CA GLY A 306 41.73 -4.41 -11.83
C GLY A 306 42.14 -4.62 -10.37
N ARG A 307 41.95 -5.81 -9.84
CA ARG A 307 42.48 -6.21 -8.53
C ARG A 307 43.56 -7.24 -8.76
N ALA A 308 44.82 -6.81 -8.73
CA ALA A 308 45.96 -7.72 -8.75
C ALA A 308 46.21 -8.28 -7.34
N ASN A 309 46.00 -9.57 -7.13
CA ASN A 309 46.51 -10.27 -5.95
C ASN A 309 47.94 -10.73 -6.25
N ALA A 310 48.85 -9.77 -6.49
CA ALA A 310 50.26 -10.07 -6.70
C ALA A 310 50.93 -10.28 -5.33
N LEU A 311 51.12 -11.54 -4.96
CA LEU A 311 52.18 -11.90 -4.02
C LEU A 311 53.47 -11.92 -4.80
N PRO A 312 54.53 -11.20 -4.41
CA PRO A 312 55.85 -11.28 -5.07
C PRO A 312 56.51 -12.61 -4.67
N SER A 313 56.23 -13.65 -5.40
CA SER A 313 57.01 -14.86 -5.37
C SER A 313 57.86 -14.88 -6.65
N GLY A 314 59.18 -14.81 -6.49
CA GLY A 314 60.17 -14.69 -7.54
C GLY A 314 60.30 -15.91 -8.50
N ARG A 315 59.19 -16.33 -9.09
CA ARG A 315 59.09 -17.22 -10.25
C ARG A 315 58.31 -16.49 -11.32
N GLU A 316 58.72 -16.61 -12.56
CA GLU A 316 57.96 -16.15 -13.72
C GLU A 316 56.53 -16.69 -13.58
N ALA A 317 55.60 -15.78 -13.24
CA ALA A 317 54.21 -16.12 -13.15
C ALA A 317 53.61 -16.05 -14.55
N ASP A 318 52.84 -17.07 -14.91
CA ASP A 318 51.98 -17.04 -16.09
C ASP A 318 51.13 -15.74 -16.09
N PRO A 319 50.84 -15.16 -17.27
CA PRO A 319 50.04 -13.94 -17.36
C PRO A 319 48.66 -14.15 -16.71
N ILE A 320 48.44 -13.53 -15.59
CA ILE A 320 47.18 -13.59 -14.86
C ILE A 320 46.13 -12.85 -15.69
N LYS A 321 45.14 -13.59 -16.20
CA LYS A 321 43.95 -12.99 -16.83
C LYS A 321 43.03 -12.43 -15.74
N GLU A 322 43.16 -11.16 -15.44
CA GLU A 322 42.29 -10.49 -14.49
C GLU A 322 41.04 -9.94 -15.19
N ARG A 323 39.89 -10.06 -14.51
CA ARG A 323 38.67 -9.35 -14.91
C ARG A 323 38.76 -7.91 -14.40
N LEU A 324 38.58 -6.96 -15.30
CA LEU A 324 38.44 -5.57 -14.94
C LEU A 324 36.96 -5.28 -14.61
N ASP A 325 36.70 -4.66 -13.46
CA ASP A 325 35.40 -4.17 -13.11
C ASP A 325 35.18 -2.79 -13.74
N ALA A 326 34.06 -2.62 -14.41
CA ALA A 326 33.65 -1.31 -14.91
C ALA A 326 33.01 -0.51 -13.80
N MET A 327 33.65 0.60 -13.41
CA MET A 327 33.09 1.56 -12.46
C MET A 327 32.55 2.77 -13.22
N ILE A 328 31.35 3.18 -12.90
CA ILE A 328 30.78 4.45 -13.34
C ILE A 328 30.61 5.39 -12.16
N SER A 329 30.84 6.67 -12.38
CA SER A 329 30.63 7.68 -11.36
C SER A 329 30.03 8.97 -11.94
N PHE A 330 29.17 9.62 -11.16
CA PHE A 330 28.61 10.92 -11.47
C PHE A 330 28.28 11.69 -10.17
N ARG A 331 28.10 12.98 -10.29
CA ARG A 331 27.76 13.85 -9.15
C ARG A 331 26.27 14.20 -9.18
N ASN A 332 25.62 14.10 -8.04
CA ASN A 332 24.24 14.57 -7.86
C ASN A 332 24.26 16.10 -7.68
N ALA A 333 24.25 16.86 -8.76
CA ALA A 333 24.33 18.30 -8.75
C ALA A 333 23.26 18.94 -9.63
N GLU A 334 22.82 20.15 -9.28
CA GLU A 334 21.84 20.94 -10.04
C GLU A 334 22.30 21.21 -11.48
N ALA A 335 23.59 21.44 -11.70
CA ALA A 335 24.16 21.68 -13.01
C ALA A 335 23.94 20.51 -13.99
N GLY A 336 23.71 19.28 -13.48
CA GLY A 336 23.37 18.09 -14.28
C GLY A 336 21.84 17.89 -14.43
N GLY A 337 21.01 18.83 -13.97
CA GLY A 337 19.55 18.67 -13.95
C GLY A 337 19.05 17.72 -12.87
N LEU A 338 19.92 17.42 -11.87
CA LEU A 338 19.58 16.72 -10.64
C LEU A 338 19.33 17.76 -9.53
N GLY A 339 19.92 17.64 -8.36
CA GLY A 339 19.76 18.65 -7.29
C GLY A 339 18.63 18.31 -6.32
N LEU A 340 18.18 17.06 -6.33
CA LEU A 340 17.31 16.49 -5.31
C LEU A 340 18.01 15.29 -4.67
N PRO A 341 17.80 15.02 -3.38
CA PRO A 341 18.31 13.81 -2.78
C PRO A 341 17.84 12.58 -3.57
N LEU A 342 18.74 11.66 -3.89
CA LEU A 342 18.38 10.45 -4.63
C LEU A 342 18.06 9.33 -3.63
N PRO A 343 16.83 8.77 -3.62
CA PRO A 343 16.50 7.61 -2.79
C PRO A 343 17.32 6.38 -3.15
N LYS A 344 17.43 5.43 -2.23
CA LYS A 344 17.97 4.11 -2.52
C LYS A 344 17.13 3.40 -3.58
N GLY A 345 17.79 2.78 -4.59
CA GLY A 345 17.11 2.10 -5.68
C GLY A 345 18.04 1.35 -6.63
N THR A 346 17.47 0.64 -7.57
CA THR A 346 18.23 -0.10 -8.58
C THR A 346 18.52 0.78 -9.78
N LEU A 347 19.81 0.99 -10.10
CA LEU A 347 20.23 1.69 -11.30
C LEU A 347 20.58 0.68 -12.39
N ARG A 348 19.96 0.85 -13.57
CA ARG A 348 20.28 0.10 -14.80
C ARG A 348 20.96 1.03 -15.77
N ALA A 349 22.18 0.66 -16.18
CA ALA A 349 22.98 1.41 -17.13
C ALA A 349 22.81 0.85 -18.54
N PHE A 350 22.63 1.76 -19.49
CA PHE A 350 22.48 1.47 -20.91
C PHE A 350 23.42 2.35 -21.72
N GLN A 351 23.85 1.85 -22.88
CA GLN A 351 24.54 2.61 -23.92
C GLN A 351 23.64 2.73 -25.13
N ASP A 352 23.44 3.96 -25.58
CA ASP A 352 22.71 4.24 -26.82
C ASP A 352 23.70 4.36 -27.98
N GLU A 353 23.54 3.52 -29.03
CA GLU A 353 24.37 3.46 -30.21
C GLU A 353 23.54 3.35 -31.48
N ALA A 354 23.59 4.35 -32.35
CA ALA A 354 22.93 4.34 -33.66
C ALA A 354 21.44 3.89 -33.61
N GLY A 355 20.71 4.32 -32.58
CA GLY A 355 19.30 3.98 -32.38
C GLY A 355 19.05 2.66 -31.64
N ASN A 356 20.09 1.91 -31.32
CA ASN A 356 20.00 0.70 -30.49
C ASN A 356 20.41 0.99 -29.05
N ARG A 357 19.77 0.31 -28.10
CA ARG A 357 20.08 0.41 -26.68
C ARG A 357 20.68 -0.90 -26.18
N HIS A 358 21.88 -0.82 -25.62
CA HIS A 358 22.61 -1.96 -25.08
C HIS A 358 22.62 -1.89 -23.56
N PHE A 359 22.17 -2.96 -22.89
CA PHE A 359 22.26 -3.09 -21.45
C PHE A 359 23.70 -3.36 -21.02
N LEU A 360 24.24 -2.53 -20.12
CA LEU A 360 25.62 -2.64 -19.64
C LEU A 360 25.74 -3.34 -18.29
N GLY A 361 24.71 -3.23 -17.45
CA GLY A 361 24.68 -3.80 -16.12
C GLY A 361 23.72 -3.06 -15.19
N GLU A 362 23.57 -3.58 -13.98
CA GLU A 362 22.78 -2.96 -12.94
C GLU A 362 23.54 -2.94 -11.61
N ALA A 363 23.26 -1.94 -10.80
CA ALA A 363 23.85 -1.78 -9.48
C ALA A 363 22.85 -1.12 -8.51
N MET A 364 23.04 -1.35 -7.21
CA MET A 364 22.28 -0.66 -6.19
C MET A 364 22.85 0.74 -6.00
N LEU A 365 22.02 1.76 -6.22
CA LEU A 365 22.31 3.14 -5.87
C LEU A 365 21.90 3.36 -4.43
N GLU A 366 22.84 3.70 -3.57
CA GLU A 366 22.54 4.05 -2.19
C GLU A 366 22.01 5.49 -2.08
N ARG A 367 21.35 5.80 -0.97
CA ARG A 367 20.83 7.15 -0.73
C ARG A 367 21.95 8.19 -0.92
N THR A 368 21.75 9.11 -1.84
CA THR A 368 22.77 10.10 -2.20
C THR A 368 22.22 11.51 -2.02
N PRO A 369 22.82 12.33 -1.12
CA PRO A 369 22.39 13.70 -0.91
C PRO A 369 22.72 14.58 -2.11
N VAL A 370 22.15 15.79 -2.15
CA VAL A 370 22.54 16.83 -3.12
C VAL A 370 24.03 17.14 -2.94
N GLY A 371 24.77 17.24 -4.04
CA GLY A 371 26.23 17.43 -4.06
C GLY A 371 27.04 16.14 -3.84
N GLY A 372 26.39 15.02 -3.47
CA GLY A 372 27.03 13.73 -3.27
C GLY A 372 27.53 13.09 -4.57
N ASN A 373 28.55 12.23 -4.45
CA ASN A 373 29.05 11.43 -5.55
C ASN A 373 28.39 10.06 -5.54
N VAL A 374 28.00 9.62 -6.72
CA VAL A 374 27.53 8.23 -6.98
C VAL A 374 28.70 7.47 -7.62
N GLU A 375 29.05 6.32 -7.06
CA GLU A 375 30.02 5.39 -7.61
C GLU A 375 29.40 3.99 -7.65
N LEU A 376 29.35 3.39 -8.82
CA LEU A 376 28.67 2.12 -9.05
C LEU A 376 29.59 1.18 -9.84
N ARG A 377 29.59 -0.09 -9.45
CA ARG A 377 30.23 -1.18 -10.18
C ARG A 377 29.15 -1.85 -11.04
N LEU A 378 29.41 -1.95 -12.34
CA LEU A 378 28.52 -2.62 -13.32
C LEU A 378 28.97 -4.04 -13.60
#